data_2aedae928146ce947e209faaa5ea29f0
#
_entry.id   2aedae928146ce947e209faaa5ea29f0
#
_cell.length_a   1.000
_cell.length_b   1.000
_cell.length_c   1.000
_cell.angle_alpha   90.00
_cell.angle_beta   90.00
_cell.angle_gamma   90.00
#
_symmetry.space_group_name_H-M   'P 1'
#
loop_
_entity.id
_entity.type
_entity.pdbx_description
1 polymer ?
#
loop_
_entity_poly.entity_id
_entity_poly.type
_entity_poly.pdbx_seq_one_letter_code
_entity_poly.pdbx_strand_id
1 'polypeptide(L)'
;MAIHVDAKHLSRFISESEFQAIAPQVRTAHETLHSGTGLGNDFIGWVTLPADYDKEEFARIQAAAKKIQSDSDVFIVIGIGGSYLGARAAIEFLKSPNYNALKKDTPDIYFTGNSISSTALAELLEICEGRDVSINMISKSGTTTEPAIAFRVLREMLEKKYGKEGARSRIYCTTDKAKGTLKQLATREGYETFVVPDEVGGRYSVLTAVGLLPIAVSGADITALMAGARQAQQDLANPDLEQNDCYRYAAIRNILYRKGKEIEVLVSYEPAFTMMNEWWKQLFGESEGKDNKGLFPASVVFSTDLHSMGQYIQQGRRSLFETVVLFDKARKDLFIGNDPENVDGLNFLEGKSMAYVNEKAFEGTVLAHTDGGVPNVVIHAPDFSEESLGYLIYFFEKACAISGYMMGVNPFDQPGVESYKKNMFALLGKPGYESEKEALEKRLQQ
;
A
#
# COMPACT_ATOMS: atom_id res chain seq x y z
N MET A 1 -10.83 17.63 -8.69
CA MET A 1 -10.42 16.21 -8.85
C MET A 1 -10.49 15.53 -7.47
N ALA A 2 -11.68 15.47 -6.88
CA ALA A 2 -11.84 14.95 -5.53
C ALA A 2 -12.31 13.49 -5.59
N ILE A 3 -11.79 12.66 -4.69
CA ILE A 3 -12.38 11.34 -4.40
C ILE A 3 -13.71 11.57 -3.71
N HIS A 4 -14.73 10.83 -4.09
CA HIS A 4 -16.07 10.94 -3.53
C HIS A 4 -16.53 9.62 -2.93
N VAL A 5 -17.17 9.69 -1.75
CA VAL A 5 -17.73 8.54 -1.03
C VAL A 5 -19.25 8.50 -1.21
N ASP A 6 -19.73 7.55 -2.01
CA ASP A 6 -21.16 7.29 -2.20
C ASP A 6 -21.67 6.26 -1.17
N ALA A 7 -22.56 6.70 -0.30
CA ALA A 7 -23.17 5.90 0.76
C ALA A 7 -24.62 5.46 0.44
N LYS A 8 -25.10 5.61 -0.82
CA LYS A 8 -26.50 5.32 -1.17
C LYS A 8 -26.93 3.88 -0.87
N HIS A 9 -26.00 2.92 -0.99
CA HIS A 9 -26.26 1.50 -0.69
C HIS A 9 -26.22 1.16 0.80
N LEU A 10 -25.97 2.16 1.67
CA LEU A 10 -25.94 1.99 3.13
C LEU A 10 -27.25 2.38 3.83
N SER A 11 -28.22 2.96 3.12
CA SER A 11 -29.45 3.51 3.72
C SER A 11 -30.27 2.52 4.56
N ARG A 12 -30.18 1.21 4.27
CA ARG A 12 -30.80 0.14 5.07
C ARG A 12 -29.98 -0.27 6.29
N PHE A 13 -28.70 0.14 6.37
CA PHE A 13 -27.74 -0.33 7.36
C PHE A 13 -27.31 0.77 8.34
N ILE A 14 -27.28 2.01 7.88
CA ILE A 14 -26.87 3.19 8.66
C ILE A 14 -27.95 4.27 8.47
N SER A 15 -28.46 4.78 9.58
CA SER A 15 -29.40 5.89 9.59
C SER A 15 -28.68 7.24 9.70
N GLU A 16 -29.35 8.32 9.30
CA GLU A 16 -28.85 9.68 9.45
C GLU A 16 -28.56 10.03 10.92
N SER A 17 -29.40 9.56 11.85
CA SER A 17 -29.17 9.78 13.29
C SER A 17 -27.88 9.12 13.81
N GLU A 18 -27.41 8.03 13.19
CA GLU A 18 -26.13 7.41 13.55
C GLU A 18 -24.94 8.24 13.04
N PHE A 19 -25.04 8.85 11.87
CA PHE A 19 -24.04 9.82 11.40
C PHE A 19 -23.97 11.04 12.31
N GLN A 20 -25.11 11.58 12.71
CA GLN A 20 -25.16 12.70 13.67
C GLN A 20 -24.57 12.32 15.03
N ALA A 21 -24.87 11.13 15.51
CA ALA A 21 -24.37 10.64 16.80
C ALA A 21 -22.85 10.40 16.81
N ILE A 22 -22.25 10.01 15.68
CA ILE A 22 -20.80 9.75 15.59
C ILE A 22 -19.98 11.01 15.27
N ALA A 23 -20.57 12.05 14.71
CA ALA A 23 -19.88 13.28 14.27
C ALA A 23 -19.00 13.93 15.37
N PRO A 24 -19.42 14.02 16.66
CA PRO A 24 -18.55 14.54 17.72
C PRO A 24 -17.26 13.71 17.90
N GLN A 25 -17.32 12.38 17.74
CA GLN A 25 -16.13 11.51 17.87
C GLN A 25 -15.18 11.71 16.70
N VAL A 26 -15.69 11.91 15.49
CA VAL A 26 -14.88 12.27 14.30
C VAL A 26 -14.15 13.59 14.54
N ARG A 27 -14.85 14.59 15.08
CA ARG A 27 -14.25 15.91 15.41
C ARG A 27 -13.15 15.76 16.45
N THR A 28 -13.39 15.00 17.51
CA THR A 28 -12.37 14.73 18.55
C THR A 28 -11.16 14.01 17.96
N ALA A 29 -11.35 13.02 17.08
CA ALA A 29 -10.26 12.33 16.41
C ALA A 29 -9.47 13.28 15.49
N HIS A 30 -10.15 14.17 14.76
CA HIS A 30 -9.51 15.23 13.97
C HIS A 30 -8.64 16.13 14.84
N GLU A 31 -9.21 16.68 15.92
CA GLU A 31 -8.49 17.56 16.85
C GLU A 31 -7.27 16.83 17.44
N THR A 32 -7.43 15.58 17.86
CA THR A 32 -6.37 14.76 18.41
C THR A 32 -5.22 14.57 17.42
N LEU A 33 -5.52 14.26 16.15
CA LEU A 33 -4.51 14.09 15.11
C LEU A 33 -3.77 15.39 14.81
N HIS A 34 -4.53 16.48 14.57
CA HIS A 34 -3.95 17.76 14.12
C HIS A 34 -3.26 18.56 15.23
N SER A 35 -3.67 18.39 16.50
CA SER A 35 -2.97 19.00 17.64
C SER A 35 -1.76 18.18 18.11
N GLY A 36 -1.59 16.95 17.60
CA GLY A 36 -0.51 16.07 18.02
C GLY A 36 -0.59 15.61 19.48
N THR A 37 -1.82 15.52 20.03
CA THR A 37 -2.04 15.12 21.43
C THR A 37 -2.39 13.66 21.62
N GLY A 38 -2.56 12.91 20.50
CA GLY A 38 -2.93 11.50 20.51
C GLY A 38 -1.77 10.56 20.77
N LEU A 39 -2.12 9.29 21.04
CA LEU A 39 -1.14 8.21 21.11
C LEU A 39 -0.41 8.08 19.77
N GLY A 40 0.92 7.90 19.80
CA GLY A 40 1.74 7.76 18.62
C GLY A 40 2.02 9.08 17.89
N ASN A 41 1.85 10.21 18.54
CA ASN A 41 2.11 11.55 17.99
C ASN A 41 3.53 11.78 17.47
N ASP A 42 4.50 10.94 17.84
CA ASP A 42 5.85 10.94 17.26
C ASP A 42 5.87 10.51 15.78
N PHE A 43 4.77 9.95 15.26
CA PHE A 43 4.66 9.38 13.90
C PHE A 43 3.60 10.05 13.02
N ILE A 44 3.30 11.32 13.25
CA ILE A 44 2.29 12.08 12.48
C ILE A 44 2.89 12.99 11.40
N GLY A 45 4.19 12.90 11.11
CA GLY A 45 4.87 13.73 10.10
C GLY A 45 4.27 13.59 8.69
N TRP A 46 3.64 12.45 8.37
CA TRP A 46 2.95 12.23 7.10
C TRP A 46 1.77 13.20 6.88
N VAL A 47 1.17 13.75 7.95
CA VAL A 47 0.00 14.66 7.87
C VAL A 47 0.33 15.93 7.10
N THR A 48 1.53 16.49 7.30
CA THR A 48 1.98 17.72 6.63
C THR A 48 2.95 17.48 5.48
N LEU A 49 3.46 16.26 5.35
CA LEU A 49 4.47 15.87 4.36
C LEU A 49 4.17 16.32 2.93
N PRO A 50 2.93 16.25 2.39
CA PRO A 50 2.66 16.66 1.01
C PRO A 50 2.97 18.15 0.73
N ALA A 51 2.91 19.01 1.74
CA ALA A 51 3.28 20.41 1.64
C ALA A 51 4.74 20.66 2.01
N ASP A 52 5.26 19.96 3.02
CA ASP A 52 6.51 20.29 3.73
C ASP A 52 7.68 19.37 3.41
N TYR A 53 7.56 18.48 2.41
CA TYR A 53 8.65 17.57 2.04
C TYR A 53 9.94 18.29 1.65
N ASP A 54 11.09 17.68 1.94
CA ASP A 54 12.42 18.20 1.61
C ASP A 54 12.61 18.30 0.08
N LYS A 55 12.69 19.53 -0.42
CA LYS A 55 12.81 19.81 -1.86
C LYS A 55 14.19 19.44 -2.42
N GLU A 56 15.24 19.52 -1.61
CA GLU A 56 16.60 19.15 -2.02
C GLU A 56 16.71 17.62 -2.14
N GLU A 57 16.22 16.89 -1.16
CA GLU A 57 16.15 15.42 -1.23
C GLU A 57 15.26 14.96 -2.39
N PHE A 58 14.12 15.61 -2.60
CA PHE A 58 13.23 15.32 -3.72
C PHE A 58 13.94 15.48 -5.09
N ALA A 59 14.70 16.56 -5.27
CA ALA A 59 15.49 16.77 -6.48
C ALA A 59 16.59 15.70 -6.64
N ARG A 60 17.21 15.26 -5.54
CA ARG A 60 18.18 14.16 -5.55
C ARG A 60 17.52 12.82 -5.94
N ILE A 61 16.30 12.54 -5.44
CA ILE A 61 15.52 11.36 -5.84
C ILE A 61 15.28 11.36 -7.36
N GLN A 62 14.86 12.49 -7.93
CA GLN A 62 14.66 12.63 -9.39
C GLN A 62 15.96 12.41 -10.17
N ALA A 63 17.08 12.95 -9.69
CA ALA A 63 18.38 12.77 -10.32
C ALA A 63 18.86 11.31 -10.25
N ALA A 64 18.72 10.66 -9.11
CA ALA A 64 19.05 9.25 -8.94
C ALA A 64 18.17 8.35 -9.83
N ALA A 65 16.86 8.63 -9.91
CA ALA A 65 15.95 7.88 -10.78
C ALA A 65 16.38 7.98 -12.27
N LYS A 66 16.72 9.17 -12.75
CA LYS A 66 17.22 9.37 -14.12
C LYS A 66 18.54 8.62 -14.37
N LYS A 67 19.45 8.63 -13.40
CA LYS A 67 20.69 7.87 -13.50
C LYS A 67 20.41 6.37 -13.61
N ILE A 68 19.57 5.82 -12.73
CA ILE A 68 19.19 4.40 -12.76
C ILE A 68 18.54 4.04 -14.09
N GLN A 69 17.64 4.87 -14.60
CA GLN A 69 17.00 4.68 -15.90
C GLN A 69 18.01 4.66 -17.07
N SER A 70 19.11 5.40 -16.96
CA SER A 70 20.11 5.51 -18.04
C SER A 70 21.18 4.42 -18.03
N ASP A 71 21.38 3.75 -16.89
CA ASP A 71 22.52 2.84 -16.70
C ASP A 71 22.13 1.43 -16.21
N SER A 72 20.86 1.14 -16.11
CA SER A 72 20.38 -0.15 -15.58
C SER A 72 19.26 -0.75 -16.43
N ASP A 73 19.35 -2.06 -16.67
CA ASP A 73 18.28 -2.89 -17.25
C ASP A 73 17.31 -3.38 -16.16
N VAL A 74 17.82 -3.53 -14.95
CA VAL A 74 17.10 -4.04 -13.79
C VAL A 74 17.33 -3.13 -12.60
N PHE A 75 16.25 -2.77 -11.93
CA PHE A 75 16.28 -2.10 -10.64
C PHE A 75 15.62 -2.97 -9.57
N ILE A 76 16.32 -3.27 -8.48
CA ILE A 76 15.83 -4.13 -7.41
C ILE A 76 15.57 -3.30 -6.16
N VAL A 77 14.33 -3.33 -5.69
CA VAL A 77 13.92 -2.74 -4.42
C VAL A 77 13.94 -3.81 -3.35
N ILE A 78 14.78 -3.61 -2.33
CA ILE A 78 14.98 -4.55 -1.23
C ILE A 78 14.31 -3.99 0.01
N GLY A 79 13.21 -4.60 0.44
CA GLY A 79 12.45 -4.13 1.60
C GLY A 79 11.31 -5.07 1.96
N ILE A 80 10.70 -4.86 3.12
CA ILE A 80 9.55 -5.62 3.62
C ILE A 80 8.49 -4.68 4.19
N GLY A 81 7.24 -5.10 4.15
CA GLY A 81 6.11 -4.30 4.66
C GLY A 81 6.05 -2.93 3.99
N GLY A 82 5.99 -1.85 4.77
CA GLY A 82 5.94 -0.48 4.27
C GLY A 82 7.14 -0.07 3.42
N SER A 83 8.26 -0.78 3.51
CA SER A 83 9.45 -0.51 2.69
C SER A 83 9.34 -1.00 1.24
N TYR A 84 8.28 -1.76 0.87
CA TYR A 84 8.07 -2.18 -0.51
C TYR A 84 6.63 -2.09 -0.99
N LEU A 85 5.63 -2.36 -0.12
CA LEU A 85 4.23 -2.48 -0.54
C LEU A 85 3.71 -1.22 -1.23
N GLY A 86 3.95 -0.05 -0.65
CA GLY A 86 3.47 1.21 -1.22
C GLY A 86 4.09 1.54 -2.57
N ALA A 87 5.41 1.34 -2.72
CA ALA A 87 6.10 1.53 -4.00
C ALA A 87 5.58 0.58 -5.08
N ARG A 88 5.45 -0.70 -4.76
CA ARG A 88 4.92 -1.71 -5.68
C ARG A 88 3.48 -1.40 -6.08
N ALA A 89 2.63 -1.07 -5.10
CA ALA A 89 1.25 -0.68 -5.33
C ALA A 89 1.15 0.51 -6.30
N ALA A 90 1.94 1.55 -6.08
CA ALA A 90 1.97 2.72 -6.95
C ALA A 90 2.44 2.39 -8.38
N ILE A 91 3.49 1.58 -8.53
CA ILE A 91 4.02 1.21 -9.85
C ILE A 91 2.99 0.37 -10.63
N GLU A 92 2.40 -0.65 -10.02
CA GLU A 92 1.39 -1.47 -10.68
C GLU A 92 0.13 -0.67 -11.00
N PHE A 93 -0.29 0.23 -10.10
CA PHE A 93 -1.40 1.14 -10.32
C PHE A 93 -1.14 2.11 -11.47
N LEU A 94 -0.01 2.81 -11.49
CA LEU A 94 0.28 3.86 -12.49
C LEU A 94 0.69 3.30 -13.85
N LYS A 95 1.40 2.19 -13.86
CA LYS A 95 1.97 1.61 -15.09
C LYS A 95 1.22 0.35 -15.51
N SER A 96 1.40 -0.76 -14.82
CA SER A 96 0.73 -2.04 -15.10
C SER A 96 1.16 -3.12 -14.10
N PRO A 97 0.30 -4.09 -13.75
CA PRO A 97 0.74 -5.35 -13.14
C PRO A 97 1.74 -6.14 -14.01
N ASN A 98 1.70 -5.90 -15.32
CA ASN A 98 2.62 -6.51 -16.30
C ASN A 98 3.81 -5.61 -16.66
N TYR A 99 4.18 -4.66 -15.79
CA TYR A 99 5.17 -3.63 -16.07
C TYR A 99 6.46 -4.17 -16.70
N ASN A 100 7.04 -5.24 -16.12
CA ASN A 100 8.30 -5.82 -16.62
C ASN A 100 8.18 -6.50 -17.99
N ALA A 101 6.98 -6.94 -18.39
CA ALA A 101 6.74 -7.58 -19.68
C ALA A 101 6.41 -6.59 -20.81
N LEU A 102 6.02 -5.36 -20.48
CA LEU A 102 5.67 -4.34 -21.46
C LEU A 102 6.91 -3.65 -22.01
N LYS A 103 6.87 -3.29 -23.31
CA LYS A 103 7.92 -2.45 -23.93
C LYS A 103 7.91 -1.06 -23.27
N LYS A 104 9.09 -0.62 -22.82
CA LYS A 104 9.30 0.64 -22.10
C LYS A 104 10.77 1.09 -22.20
N ASP A 105 11.04 2.33 -21.83
CA ASP A 105 12.39 2.91 -21.81
C ASP A 105 12.99 2.98 -20.39
N THR A 106 12.33 2.33 -19.42
CA THR A 106 12.74 2.27 -18.01
C THR A 106 13.13 0.84 -17.64
N PRO A 107 13.99 0.64 -16.63
CA PRO A 107 14.42 -0.69 -16.23
C PRO A 107 13.24 -1.57 -15.74
N ASP A 108 13.41 -2.88 -15.81
CA ASP A 108 12.54 -3.79 -15.10
C ASP A 108 12.71 -3.59 -13.59
N ILE A 109 11.61 -3.60 -12.85
CA ILE A 109 11.63 -3.38 -11.41
C ILE A 109 11.20 -4.66 -10.70
N TYR A 110 12.07 -5.16 -9.83
CA TYR A 110 11.81 -6.32 -9.00
C TYR A 110 11.84 -5.96 -7.53
N PHE A 111 11.08 -6.68 -6.73
CA PHE A 111 11.01 -6.51 -5.28
C PHE A 111 11.49 -7.79 -4.60
N THR A 112 12.36 -7.64 -3.60
CA THR A 112 12.89 -8.76 -2.81
C THR A 112 13.14 -8.34 -1.36
N GLY A 113 13.54 -9.29 -0.51
CA GLY A 113 13.68 -9.02 0.93
C GLY A 113 12.34 -8.93 1.66
N ASN A 114 11.25 -9.27 1.00
CA ASN A 114 9.92 -9.43 1.55
C ASN A 114 9.56 -10.91 1.83
N SER A 115 10.52 -11.79 1.61
CA SER A 115 10.43 -13.25 1.83
C SER A 115 11.81 -13.81 2.16
N ILE A 116 11.85 -14.98 2.82
CA ILE A 116 13.07 -15.76 3.10
C ILE A 116 13.16 -16.96 2.14
N SER A 117 12.39 -16.97 1.05
CA SER A 117 12.42 -18.03 0.06
C SER A 117 13.75 -18.00 -0.70
N SER A 118 14.55 -19.09 -0.57
CA SER A 118 15.80 -19.23 -1.32
C SER A 118 15.54 -19.36 -2.82
N THR A 119 14.46 -20.04 -3.22
CA THR A 119 14.05 -20.17 -4.63
C THR A 119 13.78 -18.81 -5.26
N ALA A 120 12.95 -17.98 -4.61
CA ALA A 120 12.61 -16.65 -5.15
C ALA A 120 13.85 -15.74 -5.30
N LEU A 121 14.80 -15.81 -4.36
CA LEU A 121 16.04 -15.04 -4.47
C LEU A 121 16.97 -15.60 -5.56
N ALA A 122 17.07 -16.92 -5.71
CA ALA A 122 17.86 -17.55 -6.76
C ALA A 122 17.33 -17.20 -8.16
N GLU A 123 16.03 -17.31 -8.38
CA GLU A 123 15.37 -16.91 -9.64
C GLU A 123 15.62 -15.43 -9.97
N LEU A 124 15.63 -14.53 -8.97
CA LEU A 124 15.96 -13.13 -9.18
C LEU A 124 17.42 -12.95 -9.61
N LEU A 125 18.36 -13.74 -9.07
CA LEU A 125 19.76 -13.71 -9.52
C LEU A 125 19.90 -14.19 -10.98
N GLU A 126 19.16 -15.22 -11.38
CA GLU A 126 19.11 -15.71 -12.78
C GLU A 126 18.57 -14.61 -13.73
N ILE A 127 17.52 -13.89 -13.33
CA ILE A 127 16.97 -12.75 -14.08
C ILE A 127 18.01 -11.63 -14.27
N CYS A 128 18.94 -11.47 -13.33
CA CYS A 128 20.01 -10.46 -13.39
C CYS A 128 21.21 -10.86 -14.25
N GLU A 129 21.32 -12.12 -14.69
CA GLU A 129 22.44 -12.59 -15.49
C GLU A 129 22.54 -11.83 -16.81
N GLY A 130 23.73 -11.29 -17.10
CA GLY A 130 24.00 -10.54 -18.33
C GLY A 130 23.39 -9.14 -18.40
N ARG A 131 22.62 -8.70 -17.41
CA ARG A 131 21.89 -7.42 -17.38
C ARG A 131 22.56 -6.42 -16.45
N ASP A 132 22.49 -5.14 -16.75
CA ASP A 132 22.93 -4.10 -15.84
C ASP A 132 21.93 -3.86 -14.70
N VAL A 133 22.44 -3.87 -13.46
CA VAL A 133 21.62 -3.92 -12.25
C VAL A 133 21.96 -2.77 -11.31
N SER A 134 20.95 -2.09 -10.79
CA SER A 134 21.03 -1.22 -9.61
C SER A 134 20.08 -1.68 -8.53
N ILE A 135 20.41 -1.40 -7.26
CA ILE A 135 19.59 -1.81 -6.12
C ILE A 135 19.31 -0.65 -5.18
N ASN A 136 18.13 -0.65 -4.55
CA ASN A 136 17.79 0.23 -3.43
C ASN A 136 17.46 -0.61 -2.19
N MET A 137 18.34 -0.57 -1.19
CA MET A 137 18.08 -1.18 0.12
C MET A 137 17.28 -0.22 0.98
N ILE A 138 16.08 -0.60 1.37
CA ILE A 138 15.17 0.21 2.16
C ILE A 138 15.00 -0.42 3.55
N SER A 139 15.62 0.17 4.54
CA SER A 139 15.50 -0.26 5.94
C SER A 139 15.95 0.84 6.89
N LYS A 140 15.10 1.26 7.82
CA LYS A 140 15.46 2.28 8.80
C LYS A 140 16.61 1.82 9.70
N SER A 141 16.51 0.64 10.32
CA SER A 141 17.53 0.09 11.20
C SER A 141 18.68 -0.61 10.46
N GLY A 142 18.41 -1.21 9.32
CA GLY A 142 19.34 -2.10 8.61
C GLY A 142 19.45 -3.50 9.19
N THR A 143 18.67 -3.84 10.21
CA THR A 143 18.76 -5.13 10.93
C THR A 143 17.56 -6.05 10.73
N THR A 144 16.56 -5.63 9.96
CA THR A 144 15.43 -6.49 9.60
C THR A 144 15.98 -7.66 8.79
N THR A 145 15.69 -8.88 9.23
CA THR A 145 16.37 -10.11 8.79
C THR A 145 16.22 -10.35 7.29
N GLU A 146 15.01 -10.30 6.79
CA GLU A 146 14.67 -10.64 5.41
C GLU A 146 15.39 -9.74 4.39
N PRO A 147 15.25 -8.40 4.44
CA PRO A 147 15.95 -7.52 3.52
C PRO A 147 17.46 -7.48 3.77
N ALA A 148 17.94 -7.72 4.99
CA ALA A 148 19.38 -7.76 5.26
C ALA A 148 20.06 -8.97 4.59
N ILE A 149 19.41 -10.14 4.57
CA ILE A 149 19.88 -11.33 3.85
C ILE A 149 19.92 -11.07 2.35
N ALA A 150 18.81 -10.59 1.78
CA ALA A 150 18.72 -10.27 0.35
C ALA A 150 19.78 -9.24 -0.08
N PHE A 151 19.95 -8.18 0.72
CA PHE A 151 20.97 -7.15 0.46
C PHE A 151 22.40 -7.70 0.48
N ARG A 152 22.72 -8.60 1.43
CA ARG A 152 24.05 -9.25 1.50
C ARG A 152 24.36 -10.01 0.22
N VAL A 153 23.40 -10.80 -0.27
CA VAL A 153 23.57 -11.61 -1.49
C VAL A 153 23.68 -10.71 -2.74
N LEU A 154 22.79 -9.73 -2.88
CA LEU A 154 22.77 -8.86 -4.05
C LEU A 154 23.98 -7.90 -4.08
N ARG A 155 24.43 -7.39 -2.93
CA ARG A 155 25.65 -6.60 -2.85
C ARG A 155 26.87 -7.42 -3.31
N GLU A 156 27.00 -8.66 -2.86
CA GLU A 156 28.09 -9.55 -3.31
C GLU A 156 28.03 -9.79 -4.82
N MET A 157 26.84 -9.98 -5.38
CA MET A 157 26.65 -10.12 -6.84
C MET A 157 27.13 -8.85 -7.58
N LEU A 158 26.75 -7.66 -7.11
CA LEU A 158 27.17 -6.39 -7.73
C LEU A 158 28.68 -6.17 -7.61
N GLU A 159 29.28 -6.46 -6.43
CA GLU A 159 30.72 -6.33 -6.23
C GLU A 159 31.52 -7.31 -7.11
N LYS A 160 31.02 -8.52 -7.33
CA LYS A 160 31.63 -9.48 -8.28
C LYS A 160 31.54 -9.00 -9.73
N LYS A 161 30.43 -8.39 -10.12
CA LYS A 161 30.18 -7.94 -11.49
C LYS A 161 30.93 -6.66 -11.84
N TYR A 162 30.90 -5.66 -10.96
CA TYR A 162 31.37 -4.29 -11.23
C TYR A 162 32.64 -3.89 -10.47
N GLY A 163 33.14 -4.74 -9.57
CA GLY A 163 34.11 -4.33 -8.55
C GLY A 163 33.48 -3.42 -7.51
N LYS A 164 34.19 -3.11 -6.42
CA LYS A 164 33.65 -2.27 -5.34
C LYS A 164 33.26 -0.85 -5.80
N GLU A 165 34.10 -0.23 -6.59
CA GLU A 165 33.86 1.14 -7.08
C GLU A 165 32.65 1.20 -8.04
N GLY A 166 32.53 0.25 -8.97
CA GLY A 166 31.39 0.16 -9.85
C GLY A 166 30.09 -0.16 -9.12
N ALA A 167 30.13 -1.10 -8.17
CA ALA A 167 28.97 -1.45 -7.32
C ALA A 167 28.50 -0.27 -6.47
N ARG A 168 29.44 0.54 -5.93
CA ARG A 168 29.10 1.73 -5.13
C ARG A 168 28.16 2.68 -5.86
N SER A 169 28.36 2.90 -7.14
CA SER A 169 27.55 3.83 -7.96
C SER A 169 26.16 3.27 -8.32
N ARG A 170 25.88 1.99 -8.01
CA ARG A 170 24.64 1.25 -8.32
C ARG A 170 23.86 0.79 -7.08
N ILE A 171 24.40 1.08 -5.89
CA ILE A 171 23.78 0.76 -4.61
C ILE A 171 23.26 2.05 -3.98
N TYR A 172 21.97 2.11 -3.77
CA TYR A 172 21.24 3.17 -3.07
C TYR A 172 20.71 2.63 -1.74
N CYS A 173 20.73 3.46 -0.71
CA CYS A 173 20.22 3.09 0.62
C CYS A 173 19.22 4.11 1.11
N THR A 174 17.95 3.71 1.26
CA THR A 174 16.92 4.52 1.90
C THR A 174 16.85 4.09 3.37
N THR A 175 17.36 4.92 4.28
CA THR A 175 17.63 4.53 5.67
C THR A 175 17.49 5.71 6.64
N ASP A 176 17.80 5.50 7.91
CA ASP A 176 17.85 6.55 8.92
C ASP A 176 18.85 7.67 8.54
N LYS A 177 18.53 8.90 8.93
CA LYS A 177 19.38 10.08 8.64
C LYS A 177 20.77 9.99 9.26
N ALA A 178 20.86 9.46 10.50
CA ALA A 178 22.06 9.57 11.32
C ALA A 178 22.56 8.25 11.94
N LYS A 179 21.66 7.29 12.19
CA LYS A 179 21.94 6.09 13.01
C LYS A 179 21.52 4.80 12.30
N GLY A 180 21.83 3.66 12.89
CA GLY A 180 21.52 2.34 12.36
C GLY A 180 22.67 1.73 11.55
N THR A 181 22.64 0.39 11.44
CA THR A 181 23.72 -0.37 10.80
C THR A 181 23.79 -0.12 9.28
N LEU A 182 22.65 0.07 8.62
CA LEU A 182 22.65 0.39 7.20
C LEU A 182 23.22 1.79 6.93
N LYS A 183 22.91 2.78 7.77
CA LYS A 183 23.48 4.13 7.63
C LYS A 183 25.00 4.11 7.81
N GLN A 184 25.49 3.39 8.83
CA GLN A 184 26.93 3.23 9.06
C GLN A 184 27.61 2.56 7.87
N LEU A 185 27.03 1.47 7.36
CA LEU A 185 27.56 0.77 6.18
C LEU A 185 27.58 1.70 4.96
N ALA A 186 26.46 2.34 4.64
CA ALA A 186 26.34 3.23 3.49
C ALA A 186 27.33 4.39 3.53
N THR A 187 27.54 4.99 4.71
CA THR A 187 28.55 6.05 4.91
C THR A 187 29.96 5.54 4.70
N ARG A 188 30.30 4.35 5.24
CA ARG A 188 31.63 3.76 5.09
C ARG A 188 31.96 3.39 3.64
N GLU A 189 31.00 2.79 2.93
CA GLU A 189 31.19 2.34 1.55
C GLU A 189 30.92 3.46 0.51
N GLY A 190 30.39 4.60 0.93
CA GLY A 190 30.08 5.75 0.08
C GLY A 190 28.85 5.54 -0.81
N TYR A 191 27.85 4.76 -0.37
CA TYR A 191 26.57 4.61 -1.09
C TYR A 191 25.74 5.87 -0.99
N GLU A 192 24.99 6.19 -2.05
CA GLU A 192 24.03 7.29 -1.99
C GLU A 192 22.89 6.94 -1.04
N THR A 193 22.54 7.89 -0.16
CA THR A 193 21.52 7.68 0.87
C THR A 193 20.35 8.65 0.75
N PHE A 194 19.13 8.12 1.00
CA PHE A 194 17.89 8.86 1.16
C PHE A 194 17.32 8.59 2.55
N VAL A 195 16.52 9.52 3.07
CA VAL A 195 16.07 9.48 4.46
C VAL A 195 14.72 8.79 4.60
N VAL A 196 14.63 7.88 5.56
CA VAL A 196 13.37 7.45 6.15
C VAL A 196 13.09 8.39 7.31
N PRO A 197 12.10 9.28 7.25
CA PRO A 197 11.84 10.25 8.32
C PRO A 197 11.52 9.56 9.65
N ASP A 198 11.99 10.13 10.75
CA ASP A 198 11.75 9.56 12.09
C ASP A 198 10.28 9.65 12.47
N GLU A 199 9.63 10.71 12.05
CA GLU A 199 8.23 11.06 12.31
C GLU A 199 7.22 10.38 11.38
N VAL A 200 7.66 9.44 10.50
CA VAL A 200 6.77 8.72 9.59
C VAL A 200 6.91 7.21 9.80
N GLY A 201 5.82 6.57 10.15
CA GLY A 201 5.75 5.10 10.27
C GLY A 201 5.85 4.39 8.92
N GLY A 202 6.33 3.13 8.91
CA GLY A 202 6.60 2.39 7.66
C GLY A 202 5.40 2.30 6.71
N ARG A 203 4.21 2.02 7.22
CA ARG A 203 2.97 1.90 6.41
C ARG A 203 2.39 3.24 5.93
N TYR A 204 2.90 4.37 6.45
CA TYR A 204 2.58 5.74 6.05
C TYR A 204 3.69 6.39 5.19
N SER A 205 4.65 5.61 4.70
CA SER A 205 5.89 6.16 4.12
C SER A 205 5.92 6.22 2.59
N VAL A 206 4.84 5.91 1.90
CA VAL A 206 4.79 5.87 0.41
C VAL A 206 5.24 7.20 -0.19
N LEU A 207 4.84 8.32 0.41
CA LEU A 207 5.14 9.68 -0.08
C LEU A 207 6.48 10.22 0.43
N THR A 208 7.32 9.38 1.04
CA THR A 208 8.73 9.68 1.38
C THR A 208 9.67 9.07 0.35
N ALA A 209 10.98 9.23 0.53
CA ALA A 209 12.00 8.58 -0.30
C ALA A 209 11.79 7.06 -0.43
N VAL A 210 11.15 6.43 0.56
CA VAL A 210 10.80 4.99 0.56
C VAL A 210 10.01 4.59 -0.68
N GLY A 211 8.96 5.34 -1.01
CA GLY A 211 8.14 5.10 -2.19
C GLY A 211 8.61 5.91 -3.41
N LEU A 212 8.99 7.17 -3.21
CA LEU A 212 9.24 8.11 -4.30
C LEU A 212 10.39 7.69 -5.22
N LEU A 213 11.50 7.12 -4.69
CA LEU A 213 12.61 6.69 -5.55
C LEU A 213 12.21 5.53 -6.48
N PRO A 214 11.65 4.41 -5.98
CA PRO A 214 11.19 3.34 -6.88
C PRO A 214 10.11 3.79 -7.87
N ILE A 215 9.17 4.63 -7.43
CA ILE A 215 8.10 5.17 -8.27
C ILE A 215 8.70 6.03 -9.40
N ALA A 216 9.64 6.92 -9.10
CA ALA A 216 10.31 7.74 -10.10
C ALA A 216 11.12 6.88 -11.09
N VAL A 217 11.79 5.81 -10.65
CA VAL A 217 12.52 4.89 -11.54
C VAL A 217 11.58 4.22 -12.54
N SER A 218 10.32 3.97 -12.19
CA SER A 218 9.32 3.44 -13.13
C SER A 218 8.92 4.42 -14.25
N GLY A 219 9.40 5.66 -14.19
CA GLY A 219 9.01 6.73 -15.11
C GLY A 219 7.68 7.38 -14.77
N ALA A 220 7.17 7.22 -13.54
CA ALA A 220 6.02 7.97 -13.05
C ALA A 220 6.42 9.38 -12.59
N ASP A 221 5.51 10.34 -12.76
CA ASP A 221 5.72 11.71 -12.31
C ASP A 221 5.44 11.86 -10.81
N ILE A 222 6.51 11.80 -10.01
CA ILE A 222 6.38 11.96 -8.56
C ILE A 222 6.02 13.40 -8.16
N THR A 223 6.17 14.39 -9.04
CA THR A 223 5.72 15.76 -8.78
C THR A 223 4.20 15.84 -8.84
N ALA A 224 3.60 15.22 -9.85
CA ALA A 224 2.15 15.09 -9.99
C ALA A 224 1.56 14.26 -8.83
N LEU A 225 2.23 13.17 -8.43
CA LEU A 225 1.84 12.35 -7.26
C LEU A 225 1.77 13.19 -5.98
N MET A 226 2.82 13.97 -5.68
CA MET A 226 2.86 14.86 -4.51
C MET A 226 1.85 15.99 -4.60
N ALA A 227 1.56 16.50 -5.81
CA ALA A 227 0.53 17.51 -6.02
C ALA A 227 -0.87 16.96 -5.69
N GLY A 228 -1.19 15.73 -6.11
CA GLY A 228 -2.43 15.06 -5.75
C GLY A 228 -2.59 14.85 -4.24
N ALA A 229 -1.53 14.40 -3.57
CA ALA A 229 -1.52 14.25 -2.12
C ALA A 229 -1.69 15.60 -1.38
N ARG A 230 -1.05 16.66 -1.90
CA ARG A 230 -1.23 18.02 -1.36
C ARG A 230 -2.65 18.54 -1.54
N GLN A 231 -3.27 18.25 -2.69
CA GLN A 231 -4.68 18.59 -2.90
C GLN A 231 -5.59 17.88 -1.89
N ALA A 232 -5.34 16.56 -1.67
CA ALA A 232 -6.08 15.81 -0.64
C ALA A 232 -5.87 16.39 0.77
N GLN A 233 -4.65 16.78 1.12
CA GLN A 233 -4.34 17.43 2.40
C GLN A 233 -5.21 18.68 2.62
N GLN A 234 -5.40 19.48 1.57
CA GLN A 234 -6.20 20.73 1.61
C GLN A 234 -7.70 20.42 1.67
N ASP A 235 -8.20 19.60 0.76
CA ASP A 235 -9.63 19.29 0.64
C ASP A 235 -10.17 18.59 1.90
N LEU A 236 -9.36 17.71 2.49
CA LEU A 236 -9.72 16.92 3.67
C LEU A 236 -9.37 17.59 5.00
N ALA A 237 -9.07 18.90 5.01
CA ALA A 237 -8.75 19.64 6.23
C ALA A 237 -10.00 20.00 7.08
N ASN A 238 -11.18 20.01 6.48
CA ASN A 238 -12.41 20.37 7.18
C ASN A 238 -12.84 19.24 8.15
N PRO A 239 -13.10 19.50 9.44
CA PRO A 239 -13.56 18.50 10.40
C PRO A 239 -15.04 18.11 10.24
N ASP A 240 -15.78 18.79 9.39
CA ASP A 240 -17.21 18.54 9.17
C ASP A 240 -17.41 17.24 8.39
N LEU A 241 -18.13 16.30 9.01
CA LEU A 241 -18.43 14.98 8.45
C LEU A 241 -19.22 15.04 7.12
N GLU A 242 -20.07 16.06 6.95
CA GLU A 242 -20.87 16.21 5.72
C GLU A 242 -20.05 16.76 4.54
N GLN A 243 -18.94 17.43 4.83
CA GLN A 243 -18.07 18.06 3.83
C GLN A 243 -16.74 17.35 3.64
N ASN A 244 -16.52 16.21 4.32
CA ASN A 244 -15.27 15.48 4.30
C ASN A 244 -15.50 13.98 4.06
N ASP A 245 -15.38 13.57 2.82
CA ASP A 245 -15.58 12.17 2.41
C ASP A 245 -14.64 11.18 3.10
N CYS A 246 -13.42 11.60 3.43
CA CYS A 246 -12.47 10.78 4.20
C CYS A 246 -13.02 10.47 5.61
N TYR A 247 -13.59 11.48 6.27
CA TYR A 247 -14.16 11.32 7.60
C TYR A 247 -15.49 10.57 7.55
N ARG A 248 -16.25 10.78 6.48
CA ARG A 248 -17.47 10.00 6.23
C ARG A 248 -17.16 8.52 6.08
N TYR A 249 -16.13 8.16 5.35
CA TYR A 249 -15.66 6.78 5.24
C TYR A 249 -15.20 6.22 6.60
N ALA A 250 -14.39 6.94 7.37
CA ALA A 250 -13.98 6.54 8.71
C ALA A 250 -15.19 6.34 9.68
N ALA A 251 -16.20 7.21 9.57
CA ALA A 251 -17.44 7.09 10.35
C ALA A 251 -18.24 5.84 9.97
N ILE A 252 -18.44 5.59 8.66
CA ILE A 252 -19.11 4.39 8.13
C ILE A 252 -18.46 3.12 8.70
N ARG A 253 -17.14 3.01 8.62
CA ARG A 253 -16.38 1.89 9.15
C ARG A 253 -16.67 1.65 10.63
N ASN A 254 -16.59 2.70 11.44
CA ASN A 254 -16.81 2.63 12.88
C ASN A 254 -18.27 2.30 13.25
N ILE A 255 -19.26 2.82 12.51
CA ILE A 255 -20.68 2.49 12.72
C ILE A 255 -20.92 1.02 12.41
N LEU A 256 -20.44 0.53 11.26
CA LEU A 256 -20.60 -0.86 10.84
C LEU A 256 -19.89 -1.82 11.80
N TYR A 257 -18.68 -1.48 12.26
CA TYR A 257 -17.96 -2.25 13.27
C TYR A 257 -18.79 -2.42 14.56
N ARG A 258 -19.38 -1.34 15.07
CA ARG A 258 -20.24 -1.37 16.27
C ARG A 258 -21.53 -2.18 16.06
N LYS A 259 -21.93 -2.38 14.81
CA LYS A 259 -23.05 -3.24 14.40
C LYS A 259 -22.66 -4.70 14.16
N GLY A 260 -21.43 -5.10 14.52
CA GLY A 260 -20.94 -6.47 14.38
C GLY A 260 -20.47 -6.83 12.97
N LYS A 261 -20.17 -5.84 12.12
CA LYS A 261 -19.45 -6.05 10.87
C LYS A 261 -17.96 -6.00 11.18
N GLU A 262 -17.36 -7.17 11.32
CA GLU A 262 -15.97 -7.32 11.79
C GLU A 262 -14.96 -7.42 10.66
N ILE A 263 -15.42 -7.57 9.41
CA ILE A 263 -14.60 -7.75 8.22
C ILE A 263 -14.95 -6.66 7.23
N GLU A 264 -13.96 -5.88 6.83
CA GLU A 264 -14.04 -4.99 5.68
C GLU A 264 -13.38 -5.63 4.48
N VAL A 265 -14.10 -5.73 3.37
CA VAL A 265 -13.61 -6.26 2.11
C VAL A 265 -13.41 -5.10 1.14
N LEU A 266 -12.16 -4.75 0.86
CA LEU A 266 -11.84 -3.77 -0.19
C LEU A 266 -11.99 -4.44 -1.56
N VAL A 267 -12.82 -3.86 -2.41
CA VAL A 267 -13.20 -4.40 -3.71
C VAL A 267 -12.69 -3.48 -4.81
N SER A 268 -12.10 -4.05 -5.84
CA SER A 268 -11.80 -3.33 -7.08
C SER A 268 -12.19 -4.19 -8.28
N TYR A 269 -12.55 -3.53 -9.39
CA TYR A 269 -12.82 -4.16 -10.68
C TYR A 269 -11.65 -4.03 -11.65
N GLU A 270 -10.50 -3.51 -11.15
CA GLU A 270 -9.30 -3.29 -11.94
C GLU A 270 -8.12 -4.09 -11.37
N PRO A 271 -7.55 -5.03 -12.13
CA PRO A 271 -6.38 -5.81 -11.68
C PRO A 271 -5.18 -4.95 -11.28
N ALA A 272 -5.04 -3.75 -11.85
CA ALA A 272 -3.99 -2.79 -11.47
C ALA A 272 -4.09 -2.32 -10.02
N PHE A 273 -5.23 -2.52 -9.37
CA PHE A 273 -5.46 -2.16 -7.97
C PHE A 273 -5.05 -3.27 -6.97
N THR A 274 -4.68 -4.46 -7.44
CA THR A 274 -4.38 -5.61 -6.58
C THR A 274 -3.33 -5.29 -5.51
N MET A 275 -2.24 -4.64 -5.86
CA MET A 275 -1.20 -4.28 -4.88
C MET A 275 -1.58 -3.09 -4.00
N MET A 276 -2.51 -2.24 -4.44
CA MET A 276 -3.13 -1.24 -3.57
C MET A 276 -3.95 -1.90 -2.46
N ASN A 277 -4.64 -3.00 -2.75
CA ASN A 277 -5.33 -3.81 -1.74
C ASN A 277 -4.33 -4.34 -0.68
N GLU A 278 -3.14 -4.80 -1.10
CA GLU A 278 -2.12 -5.30 -0.17
C GLU A 278 -1.55 -4.19 0.73
N TRP A 279 -1.26 -3.02 0.15
CA TRP A 279 -0.85 -1.84 0.91
C TRP A 279 -1.94 -1.39 1.89
N TRP A 280 -3.19 -1.34 1.45
CA TRP A 280 -4.34 -0.96 2.28
C TRP A 280 -4.54 -1.95 3.45
N LYS A 281 -4.38 -3.26 3.20
CA LYS A 281 -4.44 -4.27 4.27
C LYS A 281 -3.38 -4.06 5.34
N GLN A 282 -2.15 -3.72 4.96
CA GLN A 282 -1.11 -3.37 5.92
C GLN A 282 -1.47 -2.08 6.67
N LEU A 283 -1.88 -1.04 5.94
CA LEU A 283 -2.22 0.25 6.52
C LEU A 283 -3.26 0.09 7.63
N PHE A 284 -4.40 -0.52 7.33
CA PHE A 284 -5.49 -0.67 8.31
C PHE A 284 -5.24 -1.79 9.32
N GLY A 285 -4.70 -2.93 8.90
CA GLY A 285 -4.47 -4.07 9.78
C GLY A 285 -3.49 -3.77 10.91
N GLU A 286 -2.34 -3.17 10.60
CA GLU A 286 -1.36 -2.77 11.61
C GLU A 286 -1.81 -1.57 12.45
N SER A 287 -2.66 -0.69 11.90
CA SER A 287 -3.11 0.51 12.61
C SER A 287 -4.24 0.24 13.58
N GLU A 288 -5.19 -0.62 13.23
CA GLU A 288 -6.43 -0.84 14.00
C GLU A 288 -6.46 -2.16 14.77
N GLY A 289 -5.76 -3.20 14.29
CA GLY A 289 -5.77 -4.53 14.88
C GLY A 289 -5.02 -4.61 16.22
N LYS A 290 -5.54 -3.97 17.28
CA LYS A 290 -4.92 -3.82 18.60
C LYS A 290 -5.96 -3.97 19.70
N ASP A 291 -5.53 -4.35 20.90
CA ASP A 291 -6.38 -4.46 22.09
C ASP A 291 -7.64 -5.35 21.88
N ASN A 292 -7.51 -6.39 21.07
CA ASN A 292 -8.63 -7.25 20.61
C ASN A 292 -9.76 -6.47 19.90
N LYS A 293 -9.41 -5.36 19.23
CA LYS A 293 -10.30 -4.52 18.42
C LYS A 293 -9.82 -4.47 16.97
N GLY A 294 -10.60 -3.82 16.13
CA GLY A 294 -10.29 -3.52 14.74
C GLY A 294 -11.09 -4.35 13.75
N LEU A 295 -11.29 -3.77 12.57
CA LEU A 295 -11.84 -4.47 11.42
C LEU A 295 -10.76 -5.35 10.79
N PHE A 296 -11.11 -6.60 10.45
CA PHE A 296 -10.20 -7.45 9.67
C PHE A 296 -10.19 -6.99 8.21
N PRO A 297 -9.06 -6.50 7.69
CA PRO A 297 -8.99 -6.00 6.33
C PRO A 297 -8.80 -7.17 5.34
N ALA A 298 -9.82 -7.43 4.55
CA ALA A 298 -9.79 -8.39 3.44
C ALA A 298 -9.87 -7.64 2.11
N SER A 299 -9.61 -8.32 1.00
CA SER A 299 -9.75 -7.74 -0.32
C SER A 299 -10.14 -8.77 -1.37
N VAL A 300 -10.78 -8.32 -2.44
CA VAL A 300 -11.11 -9.09 -3.65
C VAL A 300 -10.91 -8.23 -4.89
N VAL A 301 -10.68 -8.88 -6.02
CA VAL A 301 -10.65 -8.24 -7.34
C VAL A 301 -11.73 -8.89 -8.22
N PHE A 302 -12.80 -8.19 -8.43
CA PHE A 302 -13.89 -8.61 -9.31
C PHE A 302 -13.54 -8.33 -10.79
N SER A 303 -13.98 -9.12 -11.75
CA SER A 303 -14.89 -10.28 -11.68
C SER A 303 -14.23 -11.58 -11.22
N THR A 304 -12.89 -11.68 -11.18
CA THR A 304 -12.17 -12.91 -10.81
C THR A 304 -12.73 -13.52 -9.51
N ASP A 305 -12.82 -12.73 -8.47
CA ASP A 305 -13.25 -13.22 -7.17
C ASP A 305 -14.77 -13.35 -6.98
N LEU A 306 -15.56 -12.91 -7.95
CA LEU A 306 -16.96 -13.33 -8.02
C LEU A 306 -17.09 -14.83 -8.27
N HIS A 307 -16.10 -15.44 -8.97
CA HIS A 307 -16.01 -16.87 -9.23
C HIS A 307 -15.31 -17.67 -8.12
N SER A 308 -14.95 -17.02 -7.02
CA SER A 308 -14.34 -17.65 -5.83
C SER A 308 -15.06 -17.25 -4.53
N MET A 309 -15.06 -15.98 -4.19
CA MET A 309 -15.61 -15.42 -2.95
C MET A 309 -17.06 -14.93 -3.09
N GLY A 310 -17.56 -14.74 -4.32
CA GLY A 310 -18.90 -14.20 -4.56
C GLY A 310 -20.01 -14.98 -3.88
N GLN A 311 -19.94 -16.31 -3.87
CA GLN A 311 -20.90 -17.16 -3.14
C GLN A 311 -20.89 -16.86 -1.62
N TYR A 312 -19.72 -16.73 -1.02
CA TYR A 312 -19.64 -16.45 0.42
C TYR A 312 -20.15 -15.03 0.75
N ILE A 313 -19.78 -14.06 -0.05
CA ILE A 313 -20.24 -12.67 0.12
C ILE A 313 -21.77 -12.63 0.01
N GLN A 314 -22.35 -13.27 -1.03
CA GLN A 314 -23.80 -13.27 -1.28
C GLN A 314 -24.62 -14.03 -0.23
N GLN A 315 -24.15 -15.18 0.26
CA GLN A 315 -24.95 -16.07 1.11
C GLN A 315 -24.24 -16.56 2.38
N GLY A 316 -22.99 -16.15 2.63
CA GLY A 316 -22.26 -16.52 3.84
C GLY A 316 -22.69 -15.73 5.07
N ARG A 317 -21.85 -15.74 6.10
CA ARG A 317 -22.10 -15.03 7.36
C ARG A 317 -22.14 -13.51 7.15
N ARG A 318 -23.10 -12.84 7.78
CA ARG A 318 -23.32 -11.37 7.65
C ARG A 318 -22.38 -10.53 8.53
N SER A 319 -21.13 -10.94 8.75
CA SER A 319 -20.13 -10.22 9.55
C SER A 319 -19.25 -9.28 8.74
N LEU A 320 -19.47 -9.15 7.43
CA LEU A 320 -18.66 -8.33 6.52
C LEU A 320 -19.46 -7.19 5.88
N PHE A 321 -18.72 -6.22 5.37
CA PHE A 321 -19.20 -5.18 4.44
C PHE A 321 -18.16 -4.96 3.34
N GLU A 322 -18.57 -4.35 2.24
CA GLU A 322 -17.72 -4.05 1.11
C GLU A 322 -17.44 -2.56 0.99
N THR A 323 -16.18 -2.23 0.70
CA THR A 323 -15.71 -0.91 0.27
C THR A 323 -15.22 -1.04 -1.17
N VAL A 324 -16.00 -0.54 -2.11
CA VAL A 324 -15.72 -0.67 -3.54
C VAL A 324 -15.00 0.58 -4.04
N VAL A 325 -13.82 0.41 -4.66
CA VAL A 325 -13.11 1.51 -5.31
C VAL A 325 -13.36 1.42 -6.82
N LEU A 326 -13.98 2.46 -7.36
CA LEU A 326 -14.28 2.60 -8.80
C LEU A 326 -13.49 3.73 -9.41
N PHE A 327 -13.13 3.56 -10.68
CA PHE A 327 -12.47 4.58 -11.49
C PHE A 327 -13.41 5.05 -12.59
N ASP A 328 -13.66 6.36 -12.69
CA ASP A 328 -14.57 6.93 -13.69
C ASP A 328 -14.05 6.77 -15.12
N LYS A 329 -12.73 6.60 -15.27
CA LYS A 329 -12.08 6.40 -16.58
C LYS A 329 -11.12 5.22 -16.54
N ALA A 330 -11.33 4.28 -17.46
CA ALA A 330 -10.36 3.22 -17.73
C ALA A 330 -9.08 3.81 -18.33
N ARG A 331 -7.92 3.25 -17.96
CA ARG A 331 -6.63 3.65 -18.56
C ARG A 331 -6.57 3.36 -20.06
N LYS A 332 -7.13 2.25 -20.47
CA LYS A 332 -7.29 1.82 -21.86
C LYS A 332 -8.66 1.15 -21.98
N ASP A 333 -9.30 1.30 -23.11
CA ASP A 333 -10.59 0.65 -23.36
C ASP A 333 -10.57 -0.09 -24.69
N LEU A 334 -11.37 -1.11 -24.79
CA LEU A 334 -11.57 -1.93 -25.99
C LEU A 334 -13.07 -2.03 -26.28
N PHE A 335 -13.44 -2.10 -27.55
CA PHE A 335 -14.82 -2.25 -27.98
C PHE A 335 -15.06 -3.68 -28.47
N ILE A 336 -16.22 -4.22 -28.11
CA ILE A 336 -16.66 -5.58 -28.49
C ILE A 336 -17.14 -5.56 -29.93
N GLY A 337 -16.53 -6.41 -30.74
CA GLY A 337 -16.94 -6.59 -32.16
C GLY A 337 -18.12 -7.53 -32.32
N ASN A 338 -18.63 -7.58 -33.54
CA ASN A 338 -19.63 -8.56 -33.96
C ASN A 338 -18.96 -9.90 -34.31
N ASP A 339 -19.54 -11.01 -33.86
CA ASP A 339 -19.24 -12.35 -34.35
C ASP A 339 -20.36 -12.81 -35.29
N PRO A 340 -20.11 -13.00 -36.60
CA PRO A 340 -21.17 -13.39 -37.57
C PRO A 340 -21.90 -14.68 -37.21
N GLU A 341 -21.25 -15.59 -36.48
CA GLU A 341 -21.86 -16.86 -36.06
C GLU A 341 -22.54 -16.76 -34.69
N ASN A 342 -22.20 -15.73 -33.89
CA ASN A 342 -22.71 -15.50 -32.53
C ASN A 342 -22.72 -16.77 -31.67
N VAL A 343 -21.64 -17.55 -31.74
CA VAL A 343 -21.53 -18.85 -31.05
C VAL A 343 -21.61 -18.72 -29.54
N ASP A 344 -21.05 -17.63 -28.99
CA ASP A 344 -21.06 -17.30 -27.59
C ASP A 344 -22.32 -16.55 -27.10
N GLY A 345 -23.18 -16.14 -28.03
CA GLY A 345 -24.41 -15.38 -27.75
C GLY A 345 -24.17 -13.93 -27.30
N LEU A 346 -22.97 -13.37 -27.54
CA LEU A 346 -22.57 -12.06 -26.99
C LEU A 346 -22.76 -10.88 -27.95
N ASN A 347 -23.36 -11.07 -29.15
CA ASN A 347 -23.59 -9.97 -30.11
C ASN A 347 -24.47 -8.84 -29.54
N PHE A 348 -25.23 -9.05 -28.46
CA PHE A 348 -25.93 -7.96 -27.77
C PHE A 348 -24.99 -6.92 -27.14
N LEU A 349 -23.69 -7.23 -27.04
CA LEU A 349 -22.63 -6.33 -26.55
C LEU A 349 -21.92 -5.60 -27.71
N GLU A 350 -22.25 -5.86 -28.96
CA GLU A 350 -21.64 -5.22 -30.13
C GLU A 350 -21.59 -3.69 -29.95
N GLY A 351 -20.43 -3.10 -30.18
CA GLY A 351 -20.20 -1.66 -30.06
C GLY A 351 -20.15 -1.13 -28.61
N LYS A 352 -20.32 -1.98 -27.60
CA LYS A 352 -20.10 -1.61 -26.19
C LYS A 352 -18.62 -1.67 -25.88
N SER A 353 -18.16 -0.79 -25.00
CA SER A 353 -16.79 -0.85 -24.48
C SER A 353 -16.67 -1.86 -23.32
N MET A 354 -15.46 -2.38 -23.11
CA MET A 354 -15.17 -3.23 -21.94
C MET A 354 -15.39 -2.49 -20.63
N ALA A 355 -15.06 -1.20 -20.59
CA ALA A 355 -15.30 -0.36 -19.39
C ALA A 355 -16.80 -0.27 -19.07
N TYR A 356 -17.67 -0.12 -20.08
CA TYR A 356 -19.12 -0.15 -19.89
C TYR A 356 -19.60 -1.49 -19.33
N VAL A 357 -19.08 -2.61 -19.85
CA VAL A 357 -19.46 -3.95 -19.36
C VAL A 357 -19.01 -4.13 -17.90
N ASN A 358 -17.82 -3.66 -17.55
CA ASN A 358 -17.27 -3.71 -16.19
C ASN A 358 -18.11 -2.86 -15.22
N GLU A 359 -18.56 -1.67 -15.64
CA GLU A 359 -19.50 -0.84 -14.89
C GLU A 359 -20.82 -1.57 -14.61
N LYS A 360 -21.38 -2.25 -15.63
CA LYS A 360 -22.64 -3.03 -15.44
C LYS A 360 -22.43 -4.27 -14.58
N ALA A 361 -21.25 -4.87 -14.59
CA ALA A 361 -20.89 -5.93 -13.65
C ALA A 361 -20.86 -5.40 -12.20
N PHE A 362 -20.29 -4.21 -11.97
CA PHE A 362 -20.35 -3.56 -10.67
C PHE A 362 -21.79 -3.26 -10.25
N GLU A 363 -22.59 -2.60 -11.09
CA GLU A 363 -23.99 -2.25 -10.76
C GLU A 363 -24.82 -3.50 -10.39
N GLY A 364 -24.69 -4.57 -11.17
CA GLY A 364 -25.39 -5.84 -10.89
C GLY A 364 -24.94 -6.46 -9.56
N THR A 365 -23.63 -6.43 -9.29
CA THR A 365 -23.06 -7.01 -8.06
C THR A 365 -23.45 -6.23 -6.82
N VAL A 366 -23.32 -4.90 -6.84
CA VAL A 366 -23.63 -4.06 -5.68
C VAL A 366 -25.11 -4.15 -5.28
N LEU A 367 -26.02 -4.24 -6.26
CA LEU A 367 -27.44 -4.46 -6.01
C LEU A 367 -27.69 -5.84 -5.36
N ALA A 368 -27.12 -6.90 -5.94
CA ALA A 368 -27.29 -8.26 -5.43
C ALA A 368 -26.75 -8.43 -3.99
N HIS A 369 -25.55 -7.92 -3.73
CA HIS A 369 -24.94 -8.02 -2.41
C HIS A 369 -25.67 -7.16 -1.37
N THR A 370 -26.12 -5.95 -1.74
CA THR A 370 -26.90 -5.08 -0.86
C THR A 370 -28.25 -5.73 -0.51
N ASP A 371 -28.95 -6.29 -1.48
CA ASP A 371 -30.21 -7.01 -1.26
C ASP A 371 -29.99 -8.28 -0.43
N GLY A 372 -28.84 -8.93 -0.56
CA GLY A 372 -28.38 -10.05 0.28
C GLY A 372 -27.98 -9.65 1.71
N GLY A 373 -28.05 -8.38 2.08
CA GLY A 373 -27.75 -7.88 3.43
C GLY A 373 -26.28 -7.58 3.68
N VAL A 374 -25.49 -7.33 2.63
CA VAL A 374 -24.11 -6.87 2.71
C VAL A 374 -24.06 -5.34 2.51
N PRO A 375 -23.65 -4.57 3.52
CA PRO A 375 -23.48 -3.13 3.36
C PRO A 375 -22.38 -2.85 2.32
N ASN A 376 -22.63 -1.88 1.43
CA ASN A 376 -21.69 -1.45 0.42
C ASN A 376 -21.47 0.06 0.51
N VAL A 377 -20.21 0.48 0.60
CA VAL A 377 -19.78 1.86 0.39
C VAL A 377 -18.94 1.94 -0.88
N VAL A 378 -19.14 2.97 -1.69
CA VAL A 378 -18.41 3.14 -2.95
C VAL A 378 -17.53 4.37 -2.88
N ILE A 379 -16.26 4.21 -3.22
CA ILE A 379 -15.27 5.27 -3.34
C ILE A 379 -15.00 5.47 -4.83
N HIS A 380 -15.40 6.62 -5.36
CA HIS A 380 -15.12 7.03 -6.73
C HIS A 380 -13.80 7.75 -6.82
N ALA A 381 -12.93 7.30 -7.71
CA ALA A 381 -11.68 7.96 -8.09
C ALA A 381 -11.75 8.34 -9.58
N PRO A 382 -11.20 9.51 -9.99
CA PRO A 382 -11.37 10.00 -11.34
C PRO A 382 -10.74 9.11 -12.42
N ASP A 383 -9.49 8.66 -12.18
CA ASP A 383 -8.69 7.93 -13.15
C ASP A 383 -7.44 7.31 -12.51
N PHE A 384 -6.52 6.78 -13.34
CA PHE A 384 -5.25 6.16 -12.94
C PHE A 384 -4.05 7.12 -13.05
N SER A 385 -4.26 8.43 -12.89
CA SER A 385 -3.18 9.43 -12.89
C SER A 385 -2.37 9.41 -11.59
N GLU A 386 -1.20 10.02 -11.64
CA GLU A 386 -0.35 10.22 -10.49
C GLU A 386 -1.03 11.11 -9.45
N GLU A 387 -1.77 12.13 -9.87
CA GLU A 387 -2.55 13.00 -8.97
C GLU A 387 -3.66 12.23 -8.27
N SER A 388 -4.41 11.39 -9.00
CA SER A 388 -5.47 10.56 -8.41
C SER A 388 -4.90 9.57 -7.39
N LEU A 389 -3.75 8.97 -7.69
CA LEU A 389 -3.07 8.08 -6.75
C LEU A 389 -2.58 8.81 -5.50
N GLY A 390 -1.93 9.96 -5.67
CA GLY A 390 -1.45 10.78 -4.54
C GLY A 390 -2.59 11.18 -3.60
N TYR A 391 -3.72 11.58 -4.19
CA TYR A 391 -4.94 11.88 -3.43
C TYR A 391 -5.45 10.66 -2.66
N LEU A 392 -5.52 9.50 -3.33
CA LEU A 392 -6.04 8.25 -2.75
C LEU A 392 -5.16 7.74 -1.60
N ILE A 393 -3.83 7.83 -1.73
CA ILE A 393 -2.90 7.46 -0.67
C ILE A 393 -3.16 8.30 0.58
N TYR A 394 -3.16 9.62 0.44
CA TYR A 394 -3.39 10.52 1.58
C TYR A 394 -4.79 10.33 2.18
N PHE A 395 -5.81 10.12 1.35
CA PHE A 395 -7.18 9.81 1.77
C PHE A 395 -7.22 8.58 2.69
N PHE A 396 -6.61 7.47 2.29
CA PHE A 396 -6.62 6.26 3.10
C PHE A 396 -5.76 6.39 4.35
N GLU A 397 -4.59 7.02 4.28
CA GLU A 397 -3.75 7.29 5.45
C GLU A 397 -4.52 8.10 6.50
N LYS A 398 -5.21 9.15 6.07
CA LYS A 398 -5.99 10.01 6.96
C LYS A 398 -7.22 9.30 7.52
N ALA A 399 -7.96 8.58 6.68
CA ALA A 399 -9.12 7.79 7.12
C ALA A 399 -8.71 6.74 8.16
N CYS A 400 -7.57 6.08 7.96
CA CYS A 400 -7.04 5.08 8.87
C CYS A 400 -6.68 5.69 10.24
N ALA A 401 -5.99 6.83 10.27
CA ALA A 401 -5.62 7.51 11.50
C ALA A 401 -6.87 7.95 12.31
N ILE A 402 -7.85 8.57 11.63
CA ILE A 402 -9.11 9.00 12.25
C ILE A 402 -9.89 7.79 12.78
N SER A 403 -10.03 6.75 11.96
CA SER A 403 -10.75 5.52 12.35
C SER A 403 -10.10 4.84 13.55
N GLY A 404 -8.77 4.74 13.59
CA GLY A 404 -8.03 4.17 14.72
C GLY A 404 -8.24 4.95 16.02
N TYR A 405 -8.17 6.29 15.98
CA TYR A 405 -8.48 7.11 17.14
C TYR A 405 -9.94 6.97 17.60
N MET A 406 -10.90 6.85 16.68
CA MET A 406 -12.31 6.60 17.02
C MET A 406 -12.53 5.22 17.67
N MET A 407 -11.70 4.23 17.36
CA MET A 407 -11.68 2.90 18.01
C MET A 407 -10.96 2.94 19.36
N GLY A 408 -10.26 4.03 19.69
CA GLY A 408 -9.50 4.20 20.92
C GLY A 408 -8.23 3.36 20.95
N VAL A 409 -7.55 3.23 19.81
CA VAL A 409 -6.24 2.55 19.70
C VAL A 409 -5.17 3.53 19.21
N ASN A 410 -3.88 3.18 19.42
CA ASN A 410 -2.77 3.92 18.78
C ASN A 410 -2.65 3.51 17.31
N PRO A 411 -2.93 4.40 16.33
CA PRO A 411 -2.90 4.01 14.91
C PRO A 411 -1.48 3.88 14.35
N PHE A 412 -0.42 4.21 15.09
CA PHE A 412 0.92 4.40 14.53
C PHE A 412 1.98 3.43 15.06
N ASP A 413 1.72 2.66 16.11
CA ASP A 413 2.59 1.59 16.58
C ASP A 413 2.17 0.21 16.05
N GLN A 414 2.96 -0.83 16.32
CA GLN A 414 2.68 -2.23 15.96
C GLN A 414 3.33 -3.21 16.97
N PRO A 415 2.91 -3.20 18.25
CA PRO A 415 3.55 -4.03 19.27
C PRO A 415 3.39 -5.54 19.04
N GLY A 416 2.33 -5.97 18.37
CA GLY A 416 2.01 -7.39 18.13
C GLY A 416 3.05 -8.14 17.31
N VAL A 417 3.81 -7.46 16.45
CA VAL A 417 4.81 -8.12 15.59
C VAL A 417 6.13 -8.42 16.30
N GLU A 418 6.34 -7.94 17.52
CA GLU A 418 7.59 -8.13 18.25
C GLU A 418 7.77 -9.57 18.77
N SER A 419 6.67 -10.24 19.10
CA SER A 419 6.70 -11.60 19.68
C SER A 419 7.30 -12.62 18.71
N TYR A 420 6.83 -12.66 17.46
CA TYR A 420 7.35 -13.63 16.50
C TYR A 420 8.82 -13.34 16.14
N LYS A 421 9.22 -12.07 16.07
CA LYS A 421 10.61 -11.69 15.80
C LYS A 421 11.57 -12.19 16.89
N LYS A 422 11.19 -12.03 18.17
CA LYS A 422 11.95 -12.55 19.29
C LYS A 422 12.10 -14.07 19.21
N ASN A 423 11.00 -14.78 18.96
CA ASN A 423 11.00 -16.23 18.78
C ASN A 423 11.91 -16.67 17.61
N MET A 424 11.82 -16.00 16.47
CA MET A 424 12.68 -16.26 15.32
C MET A 424 14.15 -16.05 15.64
N PHE A 425 14.52 -14.94 16.31
CA PHE A 425 15.91 -14.69 16.72
C PHE A 425 16.44 -15.74 17.68
N ALA A 426 15.63 -16.18 18.64
CA ALA A 426 16.01 -17.25 19.57
C ALA A 426 16.24 -18.57 18.83
N LEU A 427 15.28 -19.00 18.00
CA LEU A 427 15.39 -20.25 17.24
C LEU A 427 16.57 -20.26 16.24
N LEU A 428 16.90 -19.10 15.67
CA LEU A 428 18.09 -18.93 14.82
C LEU A 428 19.42 -18.92 15.62
N GLY A 429 19.37 -18.93 16.95
CA GLY A 429 20.56 -18.91 17.80
C GLY A 429 21.26 -17.56 17.81
N LYS A 430 20.52 -16.46 17.73
CA LYS A 430 21.09 -15.12 17.88
C LYS A 430 21.71 -14.97 19.27
N PRO A 431 22.95 -14.46 19.38
CA PRO A 431 23.60 -14.23 20.68
C PRO A 431 22.72 -13.42 21.63
N GLY A 432 22.62 -13.88 22.89
CA GLY A 432 21.78 -13.27 23.93
C GLY A 432 20.35 -13.80 24.00
N TYR A 433 20.02 -14.89 23.26
CA TYR A 433 18.71 -15.53 23.27
C TYR A 433 18.79 -17.05 23.61
N GLU A 434 19.86 -17.48 24.29
CA GLU A 434 20.15 -18.89 24.54
C GLU A 434 19.04 -19.58 25.38
N SER A 435 18.59 -18.92 26.46
CA SER A 435 17.54 -19.43 27.34
C SER A 435 16.18 -19.52 26.66
N GLU A 436 15.83 -18.50 25.84
CA GLU A 436 14.61 -18.47 25.06
C GLU A 436 14.62 -19.57 24.01
N LYS A 437 15.76 -19.85 23.38
CA LYS A 437 15.93 -20.93 22.40
C LYS A 437 15.58 -22.27 23.01
N GLU A 438 16.20 -22.63 24.14
CA GLU A 438 15.95 -23.91 24.82
C GLU A 438 14.45 -24.06 25.20
N ALA A 439 13.83 -23.00 25.69
CA ALA A 439 12.41 -23.00 26.05
C ALA A 439 11.51 -23.20 24.82
N LEU A 440 11.81 -22.56 23.68
CA LEU A 440 11.04 -22.69 22.45
C LEU A 440 11.22 -24.07 21.78
N GLU A 441 12.45 -24.58 21.72
CA GLU A 441 12.73 -25.93 21.17
C GLU A 441 11.98 -27.02 21.96
N LYS A 442 11.97 -26.91 23.29
CA LYS A 442 11.17 -27.82 24.15
C LYS A 442 9.67 -27.76 23.85
N ARG A 443 9.13 -26.56 23.58
CA ARG A 443 7.70 -26.41 23.23
C ARG A 443 7.37 -26.97 21.85
N LEU A 444 8.30 -26.90 20.89
CA LEU A 444 8.11 -27.45 19.55
C LEU A 444 8.20 -28.98 19.48
N GLN A 445 8.74 -29.63 20.53
CA GLN A 445 8.83 -31.08 20.65
C GLN A 445 7.61 -31.71 21.37
N GLN A 446 6.74 -30.90 21.96
CA GLN A 446 5.47 -31.31 22.58
C GLN A 446 4.34 -31.34 21.56
#